data_42a90848877a5967e7b2ef9e423e41f4
#
_entry.id   42a90848877a5967e7b2ef9e423e41f4
#
_cell.length_a   1.000
_cell.length_b   1.000
_cell.length_c   1.000
_cell.angle_alpha   90.00
_cell.angle_beta   90.00
_cell.angle_gamma   90.00
#
_symmetry.space_group_name_H-M   'P 1'
#
loop_
_entity.id
_entity.type
_entity.pdbx_description
1 polymer ?
#
loop_
_entity_poly.entity_id
_entity_poly.type
_entity_poly.pdbx_seq_one_letter_code
_entity_poly.pdbx_strand_id
1 'polypeptide(L)'
;KSEGVQVFSRATASIMDNLLKEVVVKGATTQFYSELKNVNGGAASADWMGKTGTTDNFADAWLIVSTPGITLGGWAGYDDNAPTNSKTGYTYNAQYMARLTSAIYNANPSIFKTGDKFNIDSSAIKASVLKSTGLKPATVSVNGRNVSVSGEMVDTYWAKNGPGDTTYKFAIGGTDSDYQKAWSSILEGH
;
A
#
# COMPACT_ATOMS: atom_id res chain seq x y z
N LYS A 1 2.58 -3.95 31.37
CA LYS A 1 2.28 -4.18 29.96
C LYS A 1 0.89 -4.76 29.91
N SER A 2 -0.04 -4.10 29.24
CA SER A 2 -1.34 -4.71 28.93
C SER A 2 -1.13 -5.82 27.88
N GLU A 3 -1.80 -6.94 28.05
CA GLU A 3 -1.86 -7.96 27.00
C GLU A 3 -2.60 -7.38 25.79
N GLY A 4 -1.99 -7.48 24.62
CA GLY A 4 -2.63 -7.05 23.38
C GLY A 4 -3.75 -7.99 22.97
N VAL A 5 -4.83 -7.46 22.42
CA VAL A 5 -5.91 -8.24 21.82
C VAL A 5 -5.67 -8.28 20.30
N GLN A 6 -5.66 -9.48 19.72
CA GLN A 6 -5.54 -9.63 18.27
C GLN A 6 -6.83 -9.20 17.58
N VAL A 7 -6.76 -8.16 16.75
CA VAL A 7 -7.90 -7.57 16.04
C VAL A 7 -7.98 -8.04 14.59
N PHE A 8 -6.84 -8.23 13.92
CA PHE A 8 -6.73 -8.71 12.54
C PHE A 8 -6.04 -10.07 12.48
N SER A 9 -6.36 -10.86 11.45
CA SER A 9 -5.61 -12.10 11.19
C SER A 9 -4.17 -11.76 10.79
N ARG A 10 -3.25 -12.70 11.01
CA ARG A 10 -1.84 -12.56 10.58
C ARG A 10 -1.74 -12.37 9.07
N ALA A 11 -2.55 -13.10 8.29
CA ALA A 11 -2.61 -12.92 6.84
C ALA A 11 -3.00 -11.49 6.47
N THR A 12 -4.06 -10.94 7.06
CA THR A 12 -4.50 -9.56 6.80
C THR A 12 -3.40 -8.55 7.13
N ALA A 13 -2.79 -8.66 8.30
CA ALA A 13 -1.73 -7.75 8.73
C ALA A 13 -0.52 -7.82 7.79
N SER A 14 -0.03 -9.01 7.47
CA SER A 14 1.15 -9.17 6.61
C SER A 14 0.93 -8.72 5.16
N ILE A 15 -0.28 -8.88 4.64
CA ILE A 15 -0.65 -8.32 3.32
C ILE A 15 -0.63 -6.79 3.37
N MET A 16 -1.14 -6.19 4.44
CA MET A 16 -1.11 -4.73 4.61
C MET A 16 0.34 -4.23 4.74
N ASP A 17 1.18 -4.89 5.51
CA ASP A 17 2.60 -4.57 5.62
C ASP A 17 3.28 -4.58 4.25
N ASN A 18 2.98 -5.58 3.42
CA ASN A 18 3.52 -5.70 2.07
C ASN A 18 3.07 -4.54 1.16
N LEU A 19 1.79 -4.14 1.25
CA LEU A 19 1.30 -2.96 0.51
C LEU A 19 1.98 -1.67 0.98
N LEU A 20 2.18 -1.50 2.28
CA LEU A 20 2.84 -0.32 2.84
C LEU A 20 4.35 -0.26 2.50
N LYS A 21 5.00 -1.40 2.25
CA LYS A 21 6.38 -1.43 1.72
C LYS A 21 6.45 -0.83 0.32
N GLU A 22 5.50 -1.12 -0.55
CA GLU A 22 5.45 -0.53 -1.90
C GLU A 22 5.31 0.99 -1.85
N VAL A 23 4.61 1.54 -0.85
CA VAL A 23 4.50 3.00 -0.63
C VAL A 23 5.86 3.63 -0.33
N VAL A 24 6.74 2.94 0.38
CA VAL A 24 8.11 3.42 0.67
C VAL A 24 9.00 3.38 -0.56
N VAL A 25 8.92 2.32 -1.35
CA VAL A 25 9.82 2.11 -2.49
C VAL A 25 9.38 2.89 -3.73
N LYS A 26 8.08 2.94 -4.01
CA LYS A 26 7.51 3.48 -5.26
C LYS A 26 6.45 4.57 -5.04
N GLY A 27 6.03 4.81 -3.82
CA GLY A 27 4.89 5.67 -3.49
C GLY A 27 5.26 6.97 -2.77
N ALA A 28 4.31 7.46 -1.98
CA ALA A 28 4.36 8.77 -1.35
C ALA A 28 5.46 8.96 -0.27
N THR A 29 5.99 7.86 0.31
CA THR A 29 7.07 7.93 1.29
C THR A 29 8.46 7.77 0.68
N THR A 30 8.57 7.69 -0.65
CA THR A 30 9.84 7.55 -1.38
C THR A 30 10.83 8.66 -1.04
N GLN A 31 10.36 9.90 -0.83
CA GLN A 31 11.22 11.02 -0.46
C GLN A 31 11.89 10.80 0.91
N PHE A 32 11.15 10.36 1.93
CA PHE A 32 11.73 9.98 3.22
C PHE A 32 12.84 8.94 3.05
N TYR A 33 12.57 7.89 2.29
CA TYR A 33 13.52 6.80 2.09
C TYR A 33 14.77 7.25 1.32
N SER A 34 14.60 8.09 0.32
CA SER A 34 15.72 8.71 -0.42
C SER A 34 16.60 9.56 0.50
N GLU A 35 15.98 10.44 1.30
CA GLU A 35 16.70 11.26 2.28
C GLU A 35 17.41 10.38 3.33
N LEU A 36 16.74 9.33 3.81
CA LEU A 36 17.34 8.42 4.80
C LEU A 36 18.58 7.71 4.23
N LYS A 37 18.56 7.28 2.97
CA LYS A 37 19.74 6.71 2.31
C LYS A 37 20.91 7.67 2.27
N ASN A 38 20.64 8.96 2.05
CA ASN A 38 21.66 9.99 1.98
C ASN A 38 22.30 10.27 3.33
N VAL A 39 21.51 10.25 4.42
CA VAL A 39 21.98 10.62 5.75
C VAL A 39 22.44 9.44 6.59
N ASN A 40 21.90 8.23 6.35
CA ASN A 40 22.25 7.03 7.11
C ASN A 40 21.91 5.72 6.35
N GLY A 41 22.88 5.20 5.62
CA GLY A 41 22.72 3.94 4.87
C GLY A 41 22.46 2.73 5.77
N GLY A 42 22.96 2.72 7.00
CA GLY A 42 22.70 1.66 7.98
C GLY A 42 21.22 1.62 8.39
N ALA A 43 20.65 2.75 8.76
CA ALA A 43 19.22 2.84 9.03
C ALA A 43 18.36 2.51 7.80
N ALA A 44 18.78 2.96 6.61
CA ALA A 44 18.08 2.69 5.37
C ALA A 44 18.09 1.21 4.95
N SER A 45 19.01 0.40 5.48
CA SER A 45 19.09 -1.04 5.17
C SER A 45 17.97 -1.87 5.80
N ALA A 46 17.24 -1.32 6.77
CA ALA A 46 16.09 -1.97 7.36
C ALA A 46 14.97 -2.18 6.31
N ASP A 47 14.08 -3.12 6.59
CA ASP A 47 12.87 -3.32 5.79
C ASP A 47 11.83 -2.29 6.23
N TRP A 48 11.59 -1.29 5.39
CA TRP A 48 10.71 -0.16 5.71
C TRP A 48 9.33 -0.32 5.10
N MET A 49 8.33 0.00 5.86
CA MET A 49 6.98 0.28 5.40
C MET A 49 6.53 1.66 5.88
N GLY A 50 5.56 2.28 5.23
CA GLY A 50 5.10 3.59 5.66
C GLY A 50 3.93 4.15 4.87
N LYS A 51 3.37 5.24 5.42
CA LYS A 51 2.26 5.96 4.83
C LYS A 51 2.32 7.44 5.20
N THR A 52 2.05 8.29 4.22
CA THR A 52 1.81 9.72 4.42
C THR A 52 0.34 9.97 4.72
N GLY A 53 0.04 11.03 5.45
CA GLY A 53 -1.30 11.59 5.61
C GLY A 53 -1.27 13.09 5.33
N THR A 54 -2.28 13.59 4.64
CA THR A 54 -2.46 15.01 4.37
C THR A 54 -3.93 15.33 4.53
N THR A 55 -4.23 16.32 5.36
CA THR A 55 -5.61 16.81 5.53
C THR A 55 -5.96 17.84 4.47
N ASP A 56 -7.24 18.21 4.41
CA ASP A 56 -7.74 19.21 3.48
C ASP A 56 -6.97 20.53 3.64
N ASN A 57 -6.80 21.25 2.54
CA ASN A 57 -6.03 22.50 2.49
C ASN A 57 -4.57 22.38 2.97
N PHE A 58 -4.00 21.17 3.03
CA PHE A 58 -2.64 20.94 3.53
C PHE A 58 -2.42 21.45 4.96
N ALA A 59 -3.44 21.45 5.81
CA ALA A 59 -3.31 21.91 7.19
C ALA A 59 -2.36 21.03 8.00
N ASP A 60 -2.45 19.70 7.79
CA ASP A 60 -1.59 18.72 8.45
C ASP A 60 -0.85 17.85 7.45
N ALA A 61 0.40 17.57 7.75
CA ALA A 61 1.20 16.60 7.06
C ALA A 61 1.70 15.54 8.04
N TRP A 62 1.30 14.30 7.83
CA TRP A 62 1.71 13.15 8.59
C TRP A 62 2.65 12.25 7.80
N LEU A 63 3.61 11.67 8.48
CA LEU A 63 4.42 10.58 7.98
C LEU A 63 4.57 9.53 9.08
N ILE A 64 4.09 8.32 8.83
CA ILE A 64 4.31 7.18 9.71
C ILE A 64 5.14 6.16 8.94
N VAL A 65 6.25 5.73 9.54
CA VAL A 65 7.17 4.75 8.97
C VAL A 65 7.51 3.70 10.01
N SER A 66 7.70 2.47 9.58
CA SER A 66 7.99 1.35 10.48
C SER A 66 9.05 0.44 9.89
N THR A 67 9.84 -0.15 10.79
CA THR A 67 10.61 -1.37 10.54
C THR A 67 10.03 -2.51 11.38
N PRO A 68 10.49 -3.75 11.25
CA PRO A 68 10.05 -4.83 12.15
C PRO A 68 10.28 -4.55 13.65
N GLY A 69 11.11 -3.58 13.99
CA GLY A 69 11.47 -3.29 15.37
C GLY A 69 10.92 -1.98 15.95
N ILE A 70 10.63 -0.99 15.13
CA ILE A 70 10.21 0.35 15.60
C ILE A 70 9.23 1.00 14.63
N THR A 71 8.29 1.76 15.19
CA THR A 71 7.41 2.66 14.45
C THR A 71 7.70 4.09 14.85
N LEU A 72 7.86 4.97 13.86
CA LEU A 72 8.10 6.40 14.04
C LEU A 72 6.99 7.18 13.36
N GLY A 73 6.51 8.22 14.02
CA GLY A 73 5.51 9.14 13.47
C GLY A 73 6.02 10.57 13.49
N GLY A 74 5.83 11.29 12.40
CA GLY A 74 6.12 12.70 12.26
C GLY A 74 4.89 13.48 11.83
N TRP A 75 4.66 14.62 12.46
CA TRP A 75 3.62 15.57 12.11
C TRP A 75 4.23 16.95 11.85
N ALA A 76 3.70 17.63 10.87
CA ALA A 76 3.99 19.02 10.58
C ALA A 76 2.69 19.77 10.27
N GLY A 77 2.46 20.87 10.97
CA GLY A 77 1.26 21.68 10.84
C GLY A 77 1.32 22.89 11.79
N TYR A 78 0.24 23.65 11.81
CA TYR A 78 0.07 24.80 12.72
C TYR A 78 -1.01 24.49 13.76
N ASP A 79 -0.83 24.96 14.99
CA ASP A 79 -1.76 24.74 16.10
C ASP A 79 -3.15 25.36 15.86
N ASP A 80 -3.21 26.41 15.04
CA ASP A 80 -4.44 27.09 14.64
C ASP A 80 -5.08 26.49 13.39
N ASN A 81 -4.56 25.33 12.92
CA ASN A 81 -5.03 24.64 11.72
C ASN A 81 -4.90 25.47 10.42
N ALA A 82 -4.00 26.46 10.41
CA ALA A 82 -3.71 27.20 9.18
C ALA A 82 -3.09 26.31 8.10
N PRO A 83 -3.39 26.56 6.83
CA PRO A 83 -2.80 25.80 5.73
C PRO A 83 -1.29 25.87 5.71
N THR A 84 -0.62 24.72 5.59
CA THR A 84 0.79 24.65 5.21
C THR A 84 0.90 24.70 3.68
N ASN A 85 2.08 25.00 3.14
CA ASN A 85 2.28 24.77 1.72
C ASN A 85 2.66 23.30 1.46
N SER A 86 2.41 22.81 0.25
CA SER A 86 2.67 21.40 -0.11
C SER A 86 4.13 20.97 0.09
N LYS A 87 5.10 21.89 -0.07
CA LYS A 87 6.52 21.63 0.19
C LYS A 87 6.80 21.41 1.68
N THR A 88 6.13 22.17 2.55
CA THR A 88 6.30 22.05 4.00
C THR A 88 5.89 20.66 4.47
N GLY A 89 4.72 20.18 4.05
CA GLY A 89 4.20 18.90 4.49
C GLY A 89 5.03 17.72 3.99
N TYR A 90 5.32 17.66 2.69
CA TYR A 90 5.99 16.50 2.10
C TYR A 90 7.51 16.57 2.27
N THR A 91 8.13 17.68 1.89
CA THR A 91 9.59 17.77 1.80
C THR A 91 10.21 17.90 3.17
N TYR A 92 9.76 18.86 3.98
CA TYR A 92 10.39 19.15 5.26
C TYR A 92 10.08 18.06 6.30
N ASN A 93 8.86 17.52 6.32
CA ASN A 93 8.53 16.42 7.22
C ASN A 93 9.35 15.15 6.87
N ALA A 94 9.51 14.84 5.58
CA ALA A 94 10.33 13.70 5.13
C ALA A 94 11.82 13.90 5.53
N GLN A 95 12.38 15.08 5.32
CA GLN A 95 13.77 15.41 5.70
C GLN A 95 13.98 15.37 7.20
N TYR A 96 13.05 15.96 7.96
CA TYR A 96 13.07 15.92 9.42
C TYR A 96 13.04 14.49 9.94
N MET A 97 12.09 13.68 9.43
CA MET A 97 11.94 12.29 9.83
C MET A 97 13.16 11.43 9.46
N ALA A 98 13.78 11.68 8.31
CA ALA A 98 15.01 10.98 7.95
C ALA A 98 16.17 11.27 8.89
N ARG A 99 16.34 12.54 9.29
CA ARG A 99 17.37 12.97 10.25
C ARG A 99 17.09 12.45 11.66
N LEU A 100 15.83 12.50 12.11
CA LEU A 100 15.41 11.93 13.40
C LEU A 100 15.67 10.42 13.42
N THR A 101 15.28 9.71 12.37
CA THR A 101 15.55 8.28 12.22
C THR A 101 17.03 7.95 12.27
N SER A 102 17.86 8.75 11.59
CA SER A 102 19.30 8.61 11.63
C SER A 102 19.88 8.81 13.06
N ALA A 103 19.40 9.82 13.78
CA ALA A 103 19.83 10.09 15.15
C ALA A 103 19.45 8.94 16.10
N ILE A 104 18.22 8.43 16.00
CA ILE A 104 17.74 7.29 16.80
C ILE A 104 18.56 6.03 16.47
N TYR A 105 18.82 5.77 15.17
CA TYR A 105 19.63 4.63 14.75
C TYR A 105 21.04 4.70 15.31
N ASN A 106 21.69 5.84 15.25
CA ASN A 106 23.04 6.03 15.80
C ASN A 106 23.09 5.81 17.31
N ALA A 107 22.01 6.17 18.02
CA ALA A 107 21.92 5.95 19.47
C ALA A 107 21.65 4.48 19.83
N ASN A 108 20.83 3.78 19.05
CA ASN A 108 20.48 2.38 19.30
C ASN A 108 20.05 1.64 18.00
N PRO A 109 21.00 1.15 17.21
CA PRO A 109 20.68 0.49 15.93
C PRO A 109 19.89 -0.81 16.09
N SER A 110 20.02 -1.51 17.21
CA SER A 110 19.38 -2.81 17.43
C SER A 110 17.87 -2.77 17.45
N ILE A 111 17.26 -1.63 17.84
CA ILE A 111 15.81 -1.49 17.88
C ILE A 111 15.16 -1.48 16.50
N PHE A 112 15.92 -1.21 15.44
CA PHE A 112 15.41 -1.20 14.06
C PHE A 112 15.26 -2.60 13.48
N LYS A 113 15.91 -3.61 14.07
CA LYS A 113 15.90 -5.00 13.59
C LYS A 113 16.18 -5.10 12.08
N THR A 114 17.28 -4.51 11.65
CA THR A 114 17.63 -4.41 10.22
C THR A 114 17.78 -5.76 9.51
N GLY A 115 18.02 -6.84 10.25
CA GLY A 115 18.06 -8.22 9.72
C GLY A 115 16.69 -8.85 9.52
N ASP A 116 15.65 -8.32 10.13
CA ASP A 116 14.30 -8.86 10.04
C ASP A 116 13.57 -8.29 8.81
N LYS A 117 12.53 -9.00 8.34
CA LYS A 117 11.72 -8.63 7.18
C LYS A 117 10.24 -8.71 7.50
N PHE A 118 9.45 -7.82 6.89
CA PHE A 118 8.01 -7.99 6.81
C PHE A 118 7.70 -9.05 5.74
N ASN A 119 7.41 -10.26 6.17
CA ASN A 119 7.09 -11.37 5.29
C ASN A 119 5.58 -11.61 5.26
N ILE A 120 5.08 -12.04 4.11
CA ILE A 120 3.70 -12.52 4.00
C ILE A 120 3.55 -13.76 4.89
N ASP A 121 2.52 -13.75 5.74
CA ASP A 121 2.21 -14.89 6.61
C ASP A 121 1.80 -16.11 5.77
N SER A 122 2.20 -17.29 6.21
CA SER A 122 1.94 -18.55 5.49
C SER A 122 0.46 -18.92 5.38
N SER A 123 -0.42 -18.29 6.17
CA SER A 123 -1.87 -18.44 6.05
C SER A 123 -2.49 -17.59 4.95
N ALA A 124 -1.73 -16.66 4.33
CA ALA A 124 -2.19 -15.91 3.18
C ALA A 124 -2.21 -16.78 1.91
N ILE A 125 -3.25 -16.63 1.11
CA ILE A 125 -3.44 -17.37 -0.14
C ILE A 125 -2.79 -16.59 -1.27
N LYS A 126 -1.78 -17.17 -1.92
CA LYS A 126 -1.21 -16.62 -3.16
C LYS A 126 -2.04 -17.07 -4.34
N ALA A 127 -2.42 -16.13 -5.21
CA ALA A 127 -3.16 -16.43 -6.45
C ALA A 127 -2.75 -15.47 -7.56
N SER A 128 -2.76 -15.96 -8.80
CA SER A 128 -2.59 -15.13 -10.00
C SER A 128 -3.96 -14.66 -10.49
N VAL A 129 -4.05 -13.37 -10.79
CA VAL A 129 -5.28 -12.72 -11.26
C VAL A 129 -5.00 -11.85 -12.48
N LEU A 130 -6.04 -11.53 -13.23
CA LEU A 130 -5.97 -10.51 -14.28
C LEU A 130 -5.64 -9.15 -13.66
N LYS A 131 -4.62 -8.49 -14.16
CA LYS A 131 -4.23 -7.14 -13.72
C LYS A 131 -5.36 -6.12 -13.88
N SER A 132 -6.19 -6.31 -14.91
CA SER A 132 -7.30 -5.42 -15.23
C SER A 132 -8.49 -5.51 -14.27
N THR A 133 -8.77 -6.70 -13.72
CA THR A 133 -9.97 -6.96 -12.91
C THR A 133 -9.67 -7.35 -11.47
N GLY A 134 -8.45 -7.82 -11.17
CA GLY A 134 -8.11 -8.41 -9.87
C GLY A 134 -8.77 -9.76 -9.62
N LEU A 135 -9.34 -10.41 -10.66
CA LEU A 135 -10.08 -11.68 -10.58
C LEU A 135 -9.42 -12.73 -11.47
N LYS A 136 -9.78 -13.99 -11.31
CA LYS A 136 -9.29 -15.06 -12.19
C LYS A 136 -9.83 -14.91 -13.62
N PRO A 137 -9.07 -15.30 -14.66
CA PRO A 137 -9.60 -15.42 -16.00
C PRO A 137 -10.82 -16.32 -16.04
N ALA A 138 -11.82 -15.96 -16.80
CA ALA A 138 -13.02 -16.77 -16.98
C ALA A 138 -13.70 -16.49 -18.32
N THR A 139 -14.56 -17.40 -18.77
CA THR A 139 -15.48 -17.16 -19.87
C THR A 139 -16.79 -16.64 -19.29
N VAL A 140 -17.21 -15.47 -19.72
CA VAL A 140 -18.44 -14.82 -19.27
C VAL A 140 -19.48 -14.85 -20.37
N SER A 141 -20.75 -15.05 -20.02
CA SER A 141 -21.86 -14.97 -20.96
C SER A 141 -22.49 -13.59 -20.90
N VAL A 142 -22.51 -12.89 -22.03
CA VAL A 142 -23.07 -11.54 -22.18
C VAL A 142 -23.96 -11.50 -23.40
N ASN A 143 -25.24 -11.15 -23.23
CA ASN A 143 -26.22 -11.08 -24.32
C ASN A 143 -26.26 -12.35 -25.20
N GLY A 144 -26.16 -13.53 -24.57
CA GLY A 144 -26.15 -14.82 -25.23
C GLY A 144 -24.85 -15.20 -25.96
N ARG A 145 -23.81 -14.41 -25.86
CA ARG A 145 -22.47 -14.69 -26.36
C ARG A 145 -21.51 -15.04 -25.26
N ASN A 146 -20.66 -16.03 -25.48
CA ASN A 146 -19.59 -16.38 -24.57
C ASN A 146 -18.32 -15.61 -24.95
N VAL A 147 -17.79 -14.82 -23.98
CA VAL A 147 -16.57 -14.02 -24.14
C VAL A 147 -15.53 -14.54 -23.18
N SER A 148 -14.37 -14.93 -23.69
CA SER A 148 -13.24 -15.32 -22.85
C SER A 148 -12.49 -14.07 -22.42
N VAL A 149 -12.48 -13.80 -21.10
CA VAL A 149 -11.75 -12.68 -20.51
C VAL A 149 -10.35 -13.16 -20.13
N SER A 150 -9.35 -12.65 -20.83
CA SER A 150 -7.93 -12.95 -20.61
C SER A 150 -7.12 -11.65 -20.65
N GLY A 151 -5.85 -11.71 -20.27
CA GLY A 151 -4.95 -10.55 -20.28
C GLY A 151 -3.72 -10.76 -19.43
N GLU A 152 -3.03 -9.65 -19.14
CA GLU A 152 -1.85 -9.65 -18.27
C GLU A 152 -2.20 -10.16 -16.87
N MET A 153 -1.41 -11.13 -16.38
CA MET A 153 -1.58 -11.73 -15.07
C MET A 153 -0.62 -11.12 -14.06
N VAL A 154 -1.09 -10.96 -12.82
CA VAL A 154 -0.27 -10.55 -11.69
C VAL A 154 -0.51 -11.46 -10.50
N ASP A 155 0.55 -11.74 -9.74
CA ASP A 155 0.44 -12.46 -8.48
C ASP A 155 -0.03 -11.52 -7.37
N THR A 156 -0.95 -11.99 -6.56
CA THR A 156 -1.48 -11.26 -5.41
C THR A 156 -1.72 -12.17 -4.22
N TYR A 157 -1.96 -11.59 -3.05
CA TYR A 157 -2.23 -12.31 -1.81
C TYR A 157 -3.61 -11.97 -1.27
N TRP A 158 -4.26 -12.97 -0.67
CA TRP A 158 -5.60 -12.89 -0.11
C TRP A 158 -5.62 -13.42 1.31
N ALA A 159 -6.30 -12.70 2.19
CA ALA A 159 -6.40 -13.10 3.59
C ALA A 159 -7.37 -14.27 3.81
N LYS A 160 -8.34 -14.45 2.92
CA LYS A 160 -9.38 -15.47 3.00
C LYS A 160 -10.00 -15.72 1.62
N ASN A 161 -10.38 -16.95 1.34
CA ASN A 161 -11.14 -17.41 0.18
C ASN A 161 -10.47 -17.28 -1.21
N GLY A 162 -9.41 -16.49 -1.34
CA GLY A 162 -8.79 -16.23 -2.64
C GLY A 162 -9.67 -15.38 -3.59
N PRO A 163 -9.19 -15.16 -4.85
CA PRO A 163 -9.95 -14.41 -5.85
C PRO A 163 -11.06 -15.27 -6.46
N GLY A 164 -12.19 -14.63 -6.73
CA GLY A 164 -13.25 -15.20 -7.55
C GLY A 164 -12.91 -15.19 -9.05
N ASP A 165 -13.77 -15.80 -9.85
CA ASP A 165 -13.69 -15.74 -11.30
C ASP A 165 -14.22 -14.40 -11.82
N THR A 166 -13.68 -13.94 -12.94
CA THR A 166 -14.20 -12.76 -13.63
C THR A 166 -15.66 -13.02 -14.06
N THR A 167 -16.53 -12.06 -13.79
CA THR A 167 -17.92 -12.08 -14.20
C THR A 167 -18.18 -10.94 -15.19
N TYR A 168 -19.40 -10.85 -15.74
CA TYR A 168 -19.74 -9.71 -16.59
C TYR A 168 -19.68 -8.38 -15.82
N LYS A 169 -19.77 -8.40 -14.50
CA LYS A 169 -19.57 -7.25 -13.59
C LYS A 169 -18.10 -7.18 -13.16
N PHE A 170 -17.25 -6.69 -14.03
CA PHE A 170 -15.79 -6.73 -13.89
C PHE A 170 -15.17 -5.51 -13.14
N ALA A 171 -16.00 -4.59 -12.66
CA ALA A 171 -15.54 -3.41 -11.90
C ALA A 171 -16.38 -3.18 -10.64
N ILE A 172 -15.83 -2.44 -9.69
CA ILE A 172 -16.56 -2.04 -8.48
C ILE A 172 -17.36 -0.78 -8.81
N GLY A 173 -18.65 -0.82 -8.57
CA GLY A 173 -19.59 0.25 -8.88
C GLY A 173 -20.05 0.24 -10.33
N GLY A 174 -21.17 0.86 -10.57
CA GLY A 174 -21.86 0.85 -11.86
C GLY A 174 -23.18 0.08 -11.80
N THR A 175 -24.10 0.46 -12.67
CA THR A 175 -25.38 -0.22 -12.86
C THR A 175 -25.23 -1.35 -13.90
N ASP A 176 -26.21 -2.26 -13.96
CA ASP A 176 -26.25 -3.28 -15.02
C ASP A 176 -26.22 -2.65 -16.42
N SER A 177 -26.83 -1.48 -16.59
CA SER A 177 -26.79 -0.71 -17.84
C SER A 177 -25.37 -0.27 -18.22
N ASP A 178 -24.55 0.15 -17.22
CA ASP A 178 -23.17 0.58 -17.48
C ASP A 178 -22.32 -0.61 -17.93
N TYR A 179 -22.49 -1.78 -17.30
CA TYR A 179 -21.80 -3.01 -17.74
C TYR A 179 -22.23 -3.45 -19.13
N GLN A 180 -23.51 -3.40 -19.44
CA GLN A 180 -23.99 -3.76 -20.77
C GLN A 180 -23.44 -2.84 -21.85
N LYS A 181 -23.36 -1.53 -21.62
CA LYS A 181 -22.73 -0.58 -22.55
C LYS A 181 -21.25 -0.87 -22.76
N ALA A 182 -20.52 -1.13 -21.68
CA ALA A 182 -19.08 -1.44 -21.77
C ALA A 182 -18.86 -2.75 -22.57
N TRP A 183 -19.66 -3.80 -22.33
CA TRP A 183 -19.58 -5.03 -23.08
C TRP A 183 -20.00 -4.90 -24.54
N SER A 184 -21.01 -4.09 -24.85
CA SER A 184 -21.42 -3.83 -26.24
C SER A 184 -20.25 -3.22 -27.02
N SER A 185 -19.56 -2.24 -26.43
CA SER A 185 -18.37 -1.64 -27.06
C SER A 185 -17.24 -2.66 -27.30
N ILE A 186 -17.03 -3.59 -26.37
CA ILE A 186 -16.02 -4.65 -26.53
C ILE A 186 -16.42 -5.64 -27.63
N LEU A 187 -17.71 -5.97 -27.73
CA LEU A 187 -18.23 -6.95 -28.71
C LEU A 187 -18.35 -6.38 -30.13
N GLU A 188 -18.53 -5.07 -30.26
CA GLU A 188 -18.60 -4.38 -31.56
C GLU A 188 -17.20 -4.13 -32.17
N GLY A 189 -16.14 -4.16 -31.36
CA GLY A 189 -14.77 -3.97 -31.79
C GLY A 189 -14.06 -5.27 -32.27
N HIS A 190 -14.79 -6.36 -32.38
CA HIS A 190 -14.33 -7.68 -32.88
C HIS A 190 -15.23 -8.12 -34.06
#